data_be5ac34ffe0b744dcb300600ec3bf341
#
_entry.id   be5ac34ffe0b744dcb300600ec3bf341
#
_cell.length_a   1.000
_cell.length_b   1.000
_cell.length_c   1.000
_cell.angle_alpha   90.00
_cell.angle_beta   90.00
_cell.angle_gamma   90.00
#
_symmetry.space_group_name_H-M   'P 1'
#
loop_
_entity.id
_entity.type
_entity.pdbx_description
1 polymer ?
#
loop_
_entity_poly.entity_id
_entity_poly.type
_entity_poly.pdbx_seq_one_letter_code
_entity_poly.pdbx_strand_id
1 'polypeptide(L)'
;MRRLSITILIVTLASLIPSPGYTQADLDISSAAALCAKLQPAADVKLRESPRWIDKGSLPAHCEVRGIKANKVEFLMRLPTPWNGRFMMAGCGGFCGELLPDKPGYSNSINEAVKRGYAAIAHDGGHKAASWDTDWAADAEALDIWAYRILPLMVDVGLDLTRQTYGKDPDYKYFSGCSNGGRLGLIAAQRYPHLFDGIAAGASIFDLSGTAGLWGNWLISNAYRENTLLLDSSIQSRLKKIVLQQCDAKDGRTDGMISEPRSCDIDFTKNICEDSSCLSREQATALNALYTGVKNKNNQLIYPGAEFGSEHYGDIWLFGSADKPAWGIRASAGYRRILERSVQQAHAESALPVEAMQELIARSPVPALADAKDTDLRPFVDSGNKLLIYHGLADPLIVPKPLEDYFDAAAAATGGRVKLESAARLFMIPGWGHCWERPAPVADIFDPLEVLERWVEEGRTPEQLTLKSRDGAQTLVVPKR
;
A
#
# COMPACT_ATOMS: atom_id res chain seq x y z
N MET A 1 -22.71 -50.43 -59.24
CA MET A 1 -22.17 -49.10 -59.45
C MET A 1 -21.78 -48.56 -58.01
N ARG A 2 -20.50 -48.71 -57.66
CA ARG A 2 -19.97 -48.22 -56.36
C ARG A 2 -19.41 -46.83 -56.60
N ARG A 3 -19.93 -45.82 -55.91
CA ARG A 3 -19.38 -44.47 -55.91
C ARG A 3 -18.24 -44.38 -54.87
N LEU A 4 -17.05 -44.08 -55.34
CA LEU A 4 -15.88 -43.79 -54.57
C LEU A 4 -15.97 -42.28 -54.08
N SER A 5 -16.05 -42.05 -52.82
CA SER A 5 -15.92 -40.68 -52.24
C SER A 5 -14.45 -40.43 -51.93
N ILE A 6 -13.86 -39.45 -52.60
CA ILE A 6 -12.50 -38.95 -52.27
C ILE A 6 -12.61 -37.86 -51.27
N THR A 7 -12.10 -38.11 -50.06
CA THR A 7 -11.95 -37.10 -49.02
C THR A 7 -10.62 -36.35 -49.19
N ILE A 8 -10.70 -35.09 -49.60
CA ILE A 8 -9.53 -34.21 -49.70
C ILE A 8 -9.20 -33.69 -48.31
N LEU A 9 -8.05 -34.08 -47.76
CA LEU A 9 -7.49 -33.59 -46.52
C LEU A 9 -6.75 -32.27 -46.83
N ILE A 10 -7.35 -31.13 -46.48
CA ILE A 10 -6.66 -29.83 -46.55
C ILE A 10 -5.78 -29.70 -45.30
N VAL A 11 -4.48 -29.86 -45.45
CA VAL A 11 -3.48 -29.55 -44.44
C VAL A 11 -3.19 -28.03 -44.51
N THR A 12 -3.76 -27.27 -43.60
CA THR A 12 -3.38 -25.86 -43.41
C THR A 12 -2.01 -25.80 -42.73
N LEU A 13 -0.97 -25.49 -43.50
CA LEU A 13 0.31 -25.06 -42.94
C LEU A 13 0.09 -23.72 -42.24
N ALA A 14 0.04 -23.72 -40.91
CA ALA A 14 0.18 -22.52 -40.13
C ALA A 14 1.65 -22.03 -40.22
N SER A 15 1.86 -21.00 -41.02
CA SER A 15 3.13 -20.29 -41.08
C SER A 15 3.37 -19.63 -39.69
N LEU A 16 4.30 -20.19 -38.93
CA LEU A 16 4.91 -19.53 -37.78
C LEU A 16 5.64 -18.28 -38.30
N ILE A 17 5.00 -17.13 -38.25
CA ILE A 17 5.65 -15.85 -38.41
C ILE A 17 6.41 -15.64 -37.07
N PRO A 18 7.75 -15.62 -37.05
CA PRO A 18 8.48 -15.25 -35.87
C PRO A 18 8.12 -13.80 -35.56
N SER A 19 7.60 -13.55 -34.37
CA SER A 19 7.49 -12.19 -33.81
C SER A 19 8.84 -11.50 -33.95
N PRO A 20 8.90 -10.24 -34.44
CA PRO A 20 10.16 -9.52 -34.50
C PRO A 20 10.69 -9.40 -33.07
N GLY A 21 11.71 -10.19 -32.76
CA GLY A 21 12.49 -10.01 -31.56
C GLY A 21 13.12 -8.62 -31.65
N TYR A 22 12.61 -7.68 -30.86
CA TYR A 22 13.29 -6.41 -30.64
C TYR A 22 14.62 -6.75 -29.98
N THR A 23 15.69 -6.72 -30.75
CA THR A 23 17.04 -6.68 -30.19
C THR A 23 17.16 -5.34 -29.49
N GLN A 24 16.98 -5.36 -28.18
CA GLN A 24 17.38 -4.27 -27.29
C GLN A 24 18.86 -4.02 -27.56
N ALA A 25 19.22 -2.82 -27.98
CA ALA A 25 20.62 -2.44 -28.05
C ALA A 25 21.12 -2.47 -26.58
N ASP A 26 21.76 -3.58 -26.20
CA ASP A 26 22.43 -3.70 -24.92
C ASP A 26 23.53 -2.64 -24.90
N LEU A 27 23.28 -1.51 -24.20
CA LEU A 27 24.33 -0.55 -23.88
C LEU A 27 25.42 -1.32 -23.15
N ASP A 28 26.62 -1.37 -23.73
CA ASP A 28 27.74 -1.93 -22.98
C ASP A 28 28.01 -1.09 -21.72
N ILE A 29 28.57 -1.72 -20.70
CA ILE A 29 28.79 -1.09 -19.38
C ILE A 29 29.60 0.20 -19.50
N SER A 30 30.55 0.29 -20.39
CA SER A 30 31.43 1.47 -20.56
C SER A 30 30.66 2.65 -21.17
N SER A 31 29.83 2.40 -22.15
CA SER A 31 28.94 3.38 -22.76
C SER A 31 27.89 3.87 -21.78
N ALA A 32 27.28 2.97 -20.99
CA ALA A 32 26.33 3.32 -19.95
C ALA A 32 26.96 4.19 -18.84
N ALA A 33 28.16 3.88 -18.39
CA ALA A 33 28.90 4.68 -17.41
C ALA A 33 29.21 6.10 -17.95
N ALA A 34 29.60 6.19 -19.23
CA ALA A 34 29.88 7.48 -19.88
C ALA A 34 28.62 8.34 -20.05
N LEU A 35 27.47 7.74 -20.33
CA LEU A 35 26.17 8.43 -20.38
C LEU A 35 25.73 8.89 -18.98
N CYS A 36 25.90 8.06 -17.96
CA CYS A 36 25.60 8.41 -16.57
C CYS A 36 26.28 9.72 -16.16
N ALA A 37 27.56 9.86 -16.45
CA ALA A 37 28.35 11.07 -16.11
C ALA A 37 27.89 12.35 -16.86
N LYS A 38 27.10 12.20 -17.93
CA LYS A 38 26.63 13.30 -18.78
C LYS A 38 25.18 13.68 -18.59
N LEU A 39 24.46 12.98 -17.69
CA LEU A 39 23.05 13.27 -17.44
C LEU A 39 22.85 14.72 -16.99
N GLN A 40 21.93 15.40 -17.63
CA GLN A 40 21.55 16.77 -17.31
C GLN A 40 20.04 16.84 -17.13
N PRO A 41 19.54 16.76 -15.89
CA PRO A 41 18.12 16.80 -15.63
C PRO A 41 17.51 18.16 -16.01
N ALA A 42 16.18 18.19 -16.13
CA ALA A 42 15.39 19.37 -16.42
C ALA A 42 15.74 20.56 -15.50
N ALA A 43 15.50 21.80 -15.95
CA ALA A 43 15.92 23.03 -15.26
C ALA A 43 15.38 23.20 -13.84
N ASP A 44 14.25 22.57 -13.49
CA ASP A 44 13.63 22.60 -12.17
C ASP A 44 14.07 21.43 -11.27
N VAL A 45 15.07 20.66 -11.71
CA VAL A 45 15.73 19.60 -10.93
C VAL A 45 17.15 20.05 -10.56
N LYS A 46 17.44 20.08 -9.27
CA LYS A 46 18.79 20.34 -8.76
C LYS A 46 19.41 19.01 -8.33
N LEU A 47 20.54 18.63 -8.93
CA LEU A 47 21.31 17.47 -8.47
C LEU A 47 21.91 17.76 -7.10
N ARG A 48 21.89 16.77 -6.22
CA ARG A 48 22.57 16.79 -4.92
C ARG A 48 24.07 16.54 -5.08
N GLU A 49 24.42 15.71 -6.02
CA GLU A 49 25.78 15.30 -6.38
C GLU A 49 25.79 14.90 -7.87
N SER A 50 26.96 14.80 -8.47
CA SER A 50 27.07 14.27 -9.83
C SER A 50 26.51 12.84 -9.90
N PRO A 51 25.82 12.45 -10.98
CA PRO A 51 25.37 11.07 -11.15
C PRO A 51 26.53 10.09 -11.02
N ARG A 52 26.30 8.97 -10.34
CA ARG A 52 27.33 7.97 -10.01
C ARG A 52 27.06 6.67 -10.71
N TRP A 53 28.06 6.14 -11.40
CA TRP A 53 28.05 4.79 -11.89
C TRP A 53 28.43 3.82 -10.76
N ILE A 54 27.60 2.80 -10.53
CA ILE A 54 27.78 1.78 -9.50
C ILE A 54 27.76 0.41 -10.18
N ASP A 55 28.90 -0.29 -10.19
CA ASP A 55 29.08 -1.61 -10.81
C ASP A 55 29.45 -2.71 -9.80
N LYS A 56 29.41 -2.38 -8.52
CA LYS A 56 29.72 -3.29 -7.41
C LYS A 56 28.55 -3.34 -6.42
N GLY A 57 28.31 -4.53 -5.88
CA GLY A 57 27.26 -4.75 -4.87
C GLY A 57 26.28 -5.83 -5.27
N SER A 58 25.13 -5.85 -4.65
CA SER A 58 24.05 -6.85 -4.86
C SER A 58 23.05 -6.48 -5.96
N LEU A 59 23.13 -5.26 -6.49
CA LEU A 59 22.31 -4.78 -7.58
C LEU A 59 23.06 -4.91 -8.92
N PRO A 60 22.35 -5.00 -10.05
CA PRO A 60 22.94 -4.84 -11.37
C PRO A 60 23.73 -3.53 -11.47
N ALA A 61 24.69 -3.46 -12.38
CA ALA A 61 25.37 -2.20 -12.67
C ALA A 61 24.34 -1.12 -13.06
N HIS A 62 24.44 0.08 -12.50
CA HIS A 62 23.45 1.13 -12.68
C HIS A 62 24.02 2.53 -12.50
N CYS A 63 23.37 3.50 -13.12
CA CYS A 63 23.54 4.90 -12.81
C CYS A 63 22.65 5.30 -11.64
N GLU A 64 23.21 5.84 -10.56
CA GLU A 64 22.46 6.41 -9.45
C GLU A 64 22.43 7.93 -9.56
N VAL A 65 21.23 8.50 -9.54
CA VAL A 65 20.96 9.93 -9.63
C VAL A 65 20.21 10.39 -8.39
N ARG A 66 20.76 11.39 -7.68
CA ARG A 66 20.13 12.04 -6.53
C ARG A 66 19.85 13.50 -6.83
N GLY A 67 18.64 13.94 -6.54
CA GLY A 67 18.26 15.32 -6.82
C GLY A 67 17.08 15.80 -6.00
N ILE A 68 16.74 17.08 -6.24
CA ILE A 68 15.54 17.72 -5.70
C ILE A 68 14.74 18.30 -6.86
N LYS A 69 13.47 17.90 -6.98
CA LYS A 69 12.49 18.47 -7.92
C LYS A 69 11.73 19.60 -7.24
N ALA A 70 11.50 20.71 -7.97
CA ALA A 70 10.71 21.86 -7.53
C ALA A 70 11.15 22.44 -6.16
N ASN A 71 12.44 22.36 -5.81
CA ASN A 71 13.04 22.74 -4.52
C ASN A 71 12.43 22.07 -3.27
N LYS A 72 11.61 21.01 -3.42
CA LYS A 72 10.85 20.36 -2.35
C LYS A 72 11.09 18.86 -2.27
N VAL A 73 11.00 18.15 -3.40
CA VAL A 73 10.98 16.69 -3.43
C VAL A 73 12.38 16.13 -3.59
N GLU A 74 12.94 15.53 -2.57
CA GLU A 74 14.17 14.75 -2.70
C GLU A 74 13.86 13.39 -3.32
N PHE A 75 14.66 12.99 -4.32
CA PHE A 75 14.52 11.69 -4.98
C PHE A 75 15.86 10.99 -5.16
N LEU A 76 15.77 9.68 -5.33
CA LEU A 76 16.85 8.84 -5.81
C LEU A 76 16.30 7.95 -6.93
N MET A 77 17.00 7.94 -8.07
CA MET A 77 16.70 7.08 -9.21
C MET A 77 17.87 6.19 -9.53
N ARG A 78 17.59 4.93 -9.88
CA ARG A 78 18.55 3.93 -10.37
C ARG A 78 18.17 3.49 -11.77
N LEU A 79 19.13 3.55 -12.65
CA LEU A 79 19.02 3.28 -14.09
C LEU A 79 19.95 2.09 -14.42
N PRO A 80 19.46 0.84 -14.38
CA PRO A 80 20.29 -0.35 -14.50
C PRO A 80 20.72 -0.64 -15.93
N THR A 81 21.81 -1.41 -16.05
CA THR A 81 22.27 -2.02 -17.29
C THR A 81 22.49 -3.53 -17.04
N PRO A 82 21.77 -4.44 -17.76
CA PRO A 82 20.78 -4.14 -18.81
C PRO A 82 19.46 -3.57 -18.27
N TRP A 83 18.79 -2.75 -19.09
CA TRP A 83 17.47 -2.22 -18.81
C TRP A 83 16.41 -3.10 -19.50
N ASN A 84 15.30 -3.39 -18.81
CA ASN A 84 14.23 -4.25 -19.32
C ASN A 84 13.10 -3.50 -20.07
N GLY A 85 13.28 -2.20 -20.38
CA GLY A 85 12.27 -1.38 -21.04
C GLY A 85 11.19 -0.83 -20.11
N ARG A 86 11.28 -1.04 -18.79
CA ARG A 86 10.23 -0.65 -17.83
C ARG A 86 10.71 0.42 -16.87
N PHE A 87 9.75 1.24 -16.44
CA PHE A 87 9.91 2.23 -15.37
C PHE A 87 9.05 1.87 -14.16
N MET A 88 9.56 2.08 -12.95
CA MET A 88 8.79 1.92 -11.73
C MET A 88 8.99 3.10 -10.77
N MET A 89 7.88 3.64 -10.25
CA MET A 89 7.86 4.59 -9.15
C MET A 89 7.43 3.89 -7.87
N ALA A 90 8.21 4.01 -6.80
CA ALA A 90 7.84 3.52 -5.49
C ALA A 90 7.02 4.56 -4.72
N GLY A 91 5.95 4.10 -4.04
CA GLY A 91 5.23 4.90 -3.05
C GLY A 91 5.98 4.98 -1.72
N CYS A 92 5.70 5.98 -0.89
CA CYS A 92 6.27 6.13 0.45
C CYS A 92 5.24 5.79 1.55
N GLY A 93 5.71 5.28 2.69
CA GLY A 93 4.88 4.91 3.84
C GLY A 93 4.84 5.97 4.94
N GLY A 94 3.96 5.80 5.91
CA GLY A 94 3.72 6.81 6.95
C GLY A 94 3.28 8.13 6.35
N PHE A 95 3.75 9.24 6.90
CA PHE A 95 3.57 10.55 6.25
C PHE A 95 4.74 10.89 5.30
N CYS A 96 5.53 9.89 4.87
CA CYS A 96 6.77 10.07 4.08
C CYS A 96 7.87 10.82 4.86
N GLY A 97 8.63 11.71 4.21
CA GLY A 97 9.67 12.52 4.83
C GLY A 97 11.06 11.89 4.82
N GLU A 98 11.16 10.60 4.50
CA GLU A 98 12.40 9.83 4.43
C GLU A 98 12.56 9.19 3.06
N LEU A 99 13.76 9.28 2.51
CA LEU A 99 14.13 8.62 1.26
C LEU A 99 14.74 7.25 1.60
N LEU A 100 13.98 6.16 1.34
CA LEU A 100 14.32 4.80 1.75
C LEU A 100 14.49 3.85 0.54
N PRO A 101 15.43 4.13 -0.41
CA PRO A 101 15.55 3.37 -1.64
C PRO A 101 15.99 1.91 -1.43
N ASP A 102 16.67 1.62 -0.32
CA ASP A 102 17.27 0.33 0.01
C ASP A 102 16.42 -0.52 0.97
N LYS A 103 15.24 -0.04 1.36
CA LYS A 103 14.34 -0.79 2.24
C LYS A 103 13.91 -2.10 1.55
N PRO A 104 13.85 -3.25 2.25
CA PRO A 104 13.39 -4.50 1.63
C PRO A 104 11.95 -4.42 1.10
N GLY A 105 11.69 -5.07 -0.02
CA GLY A 105 10.38 -5.11 -0.69
C GLY A 105 10.12 -3.88 -1.57
N TYR A 106 8.90 -3.77 -2.08
CA TYR A 106 8.49 -2.66 -2.95
C TYR A 106 7.87 -1.47 -2.21
N SER A 107 7.64 -1.58 -0.91
CA SER A 107 7.11 -0.49 -0.11
C SER A 107 8.25 0.48 0.25
N ASN A 108 8.20 1.70 -0.26
CA ASN A 108 9.19 2.77 -0.06
C ASN A 108 10.58 2.45 -0.63
N SER A 109 10.74 1.44 -1.50
CA SER A 109 12.04 1.04 -2.03
C SER A 109 11.99 0.67 -3.49
N ILE A 110 13.17 0.66 -4.14
CA ILE A 110 13.31 0.40 -5.56
C ILE A 110 14.22 -0.78 -5.89
N ASN A 111 14.88 -1.39 -4.89
CA ASN A 111 15.91 -2.39 -5.15
C ASN A 111 15.39 -3.63 -5.87
N GLU A 112 14.21 -4.13 -5.51
CA GLU A 112 13.65 -5.33 -6.15
C GLU A 112 13.30 -5.05 -7.63
N ALA A 113 12.82 -3.85 -7.93
CA ALA A 113 12.59 -3.43 -9.32
C ALA A 113 13.91 -3.30 -10.10
N VAL A 114 14.93 -2.67 -9.49
CA VAL A 114 16.27 -2.54 -10.10
C VAL A 114 16.92 -3.90 -10.37
N LYS A 115 16.80 -4.88 -9.46
CA LYS A 115 17.27 -6.26 -9.67
C LYS A 115 16.62 -6.92 -10.90
N ARG A 116 15.40 -6.53 -11.21
CA ARG A 116 14.65 -7.01 -12.38
C ARG A 116 14.91 -6.18 -13.65
N GLY A 117 15.79 -5.18 -13.58
CA GLY A 117 16.17 -4.33 -14.70
C GLY A 117 15.27 -3.11 -14.94
N TYR A 118 14.42 -2.73 -13.99
CA TYR A 118 13.62 -1.51 -14.09
C TYR A 118 14.45 -0.25 -13.86
N ALA A 119 14.22 0.79 -14.64
CA ALA A 119 14.53 2.15 -14.23
C ALA A 119 13.59 2.52 -13.09
N ALA A 120 14.12 2.82 -11.90
CA ALA A 120 13.25 2.93 -10.73
C ALA A 120 13.59 4.17 -9.87
N ILE A 121 12.53 4.86 -9.38
CA ILE A 121 12.64 6.10 -8.61
C ILE A 121 11.94 5.96 -7.25
N ALA A 122 12.61 6.45 -6.20
CA ALA A 122 12.07 6.65 -4.84
C ALA A 122 12.09 8.14 -4.49
N HIS A 123 11.24 8.56 -3.54
CA HIS A 123 11.10 9.97 -3.13
C HIS A 123 10.75 10.10 -1.65
N ASP A 124 10.96 11.30 -1.08
CA ASP A 124 10.63 11.64 0.30
C ASP A 124 9.20 12.16 0.53
N GLY A 125 8.41 12.34 -0.52
CA GLY A 125 7.03 12.86 -0.42
C GLY A 125 6.92 14.39 -0.47
N GLY A 126 8.02 15.12 -0.69
CA GLY A 126 8.02 16.56 -0.84
C GLY A 126 8.35 17.34 0.43
N HIS A 127 8.85 16.67 1.44
CA HIS A 127 9.33 17.26 2.69
C HIS A 127 10.34 16.32 3.36
N LYS A 128 11.10 16.85 4.30
CA LYS A 128 12.09 16.09 5.06
C LYS A 128 11.70 16.06 6.54
N ALA A 129 11.35 14.89 7.04
CA ALA A 129 10.89 14.68 8.41
C ALA A 129 10.95 13.19 8.76
N ALA A 130 10.93 12.84 10.04
CA ALA A 130 10.61 11.47 10.44
C ALA A 130 9.17 11.11 10.05
N SER A 131 8.91 9.84 9.74
CA SER A 131 7.63 9.37 9.16
C SER A 131 6.35 9.81 9.90
N TRP A 132 6.44 10.12 11.20
CA TRP A 132 5.30 10.53 12.03
C TRP A 132 5.35 11.99 12.46
N ASP A 133 6.32 12.74 12.00
CA ASP A 133 6.37 14.19 12.16
C ASP A 133 5.49 14.86 11.11
N THR A 134 4.77 15.89 11.52
CA THR A 134 3.77 16.55 10.68
C THR A 134 3.91 18.07 10.63
N ASP A 135 5.04 18.62 11.13
CA ASP A 135 5.28 20.06 11.12
C ASP A 135 5.36 20.65 9.72
N TRP A 136 5.81 19.86 8.76
CA TRP A 136 5.84 20.18 7.34
C TRP A 136 4.47 20.52 6.74
N ALA A 137 3.37 19.99 7.30
CA ALA A 137 2.01 20.22 6.80
C ALA A 137 1.48 21.66 7.05
N ALA A 138 2.26 22.50 7.73
CA ALA A 138 2.03 23.94 7.76
C ALA A 138 2.33 24.64 6.43
N ASP A 139 3.14 24.01 5.57
CA ASP A 139 3.41 24.45 4.19
C ASP A 139 2.36 23.84 3.25
N ALA A 140 1.47 24.67 2.71
CA ALA A 140 0.39 24.22 1.84
C ALA A 140 0.92 23.53 0.55
N GLU A 141 2.05 23.97 0.00
CA GLU A 141 2.64 23.33 -1.16
C GLU A 141 3.19 21.93 -0.82
N ALA A 142 3.84 21.78 0.32
CA ALA A 142 4.30 20.47 0.80
C ALA A 142 3.12 19.52 1.04
N LEU A 143 2.01 20.04 1.59
CA LEU A 143 0.77 19.28 1.78
C LEU A 143 0.17 18.80 0.44
N ASP A 144 0.07 19.67 -0.56
CA ASP A 144 -0.41 19.32 -1.90
C ASP A 144 0.48 18.27 -2.58
N ILE A 145 1.81 18.45 -2.49
CA ILE A 145 2.76 17.50 -3.05
C ILE A 145 2.60 16.13 -2.39
N TRP A 146 2.60 16.07 -1.06
CA TRP A 146 2.42 14.84 -0.32
C TRP A 146 1.06 14.17 -0.60
N ALA A 147 -0.01 14.96 -0.71
CA ALA A 147 -1.34 14.44 -0.91
C ALA A 147 -1.51 13.75 -2.27
N TYR A 148 -1.00 14.35 -3.38
CA TYR A 148 -1.21 13.83 -4.73
C TYR A 148 -0.22 14.30 -5.80
N ARG A 149 0.34 15.54 -5.72
CA ARG A 149 1.18 16.11 -6.78
C ARG A 149 2.53 15.43 -6.94
N ILE A 150 2.95 14.67 -5.95
CA ILE A 150 4.17 13.85 -6.00
C ILE A 150 4.19 12.91 -7.21
N LEU A 151 3.02 12.40 -7.61
CA LEU A 151 2.88 11.42 -8.70
C LEU A 151 3.37 11.98 -10.04
N PRO A 152 2.77 13.03 -10.61
CA PRO A 152 3.26 13.58 -11.87
C PRO A 152 4.69 14.14 -11.75
N LEU A 153 5.05 14.78 -10.62
CA LEU A 153 6.38 15.33 -10.43
C LEU A 153 7.49 14.28 -10.56
N MET A 154 7.29 13.09 -9.95
CA MET A 154 8.30 12.03 -10.00
C MET A 154 8.29 11.24 -11.30
N VAL A 155 7.14 11.10 -11.94
CA VAL A 155 7.05 10.49 -13.28
C VAL A 155 7.77 11.36 -14.30
N ASP A 156 7.60 12.69 -14.26
CA ASP A 156 8.31 13.62 -15.15
C ASP A 156 9.83 13.48 -15.03
N VAL A 157 10.35 13.45 -13.80
CA VAL A 157 11.78 13.22 -13.54
C VAL A 157 12.22 11.85 -14.06
N GLY A 158 11.43 10.81 -13.74
CA GLY A 158 11.76 9.44 -14.11
C GLY A 158 11.82 9.23 -15.63
N LEU A 159 10.85 9.77 -16.36
CA LEU A 159 10.82 9.67 -17.82
C LEU A 159 11.94 10.50 -18.48
N ASP A 160 12.23 11.69 -17.97
CA ASP A 160 13.33 12.51 -18.49
C ASP A 160 14.68 11.79 -18.37
N LEU A 161 15.01 11.30 -17.17
CA LEU A 161 16.27 10.58 -16.92
C LEU A 161 16.34 9.25 -17.69
N THR A 162 15.21 8.52 -17.80
CA THR A 162 15.12 7.28 -18.58
C THR A 162 15.43 7.55 -20.05
N ARG A 163 14.80 8.56 -20.63
CA ARG A 163 15.02 8.95 -22.04
C ARG A 163 16.45 9.36 -22.30
N GLN A 164 17.06 10.12 -21.40
CA GLN A 164 18.46 10.55 -21.54
C GLN A 164 19.43 9.37 -21.44
N THR A 165 19.12 8.36 -20.61
CA THR A 165 19.98 7.19 -20.41
C THR A 165 19.85 6.18 -21.53
N TYR A 166 18.62 5.86 -21.96
CA TYR A 166 18.37 4.75 -22.89
C TYR A 166 17.95 5.20 -24.29
N GLY A 167 17.80 6.50 -24.53
CA GLY A 167 17.45 7.06 -25.84
C GLY A 167 15.97 6.92 -26.23
N LYS A 168 15.13 6.33 -25.35
CA LYS A 168 13.69 6.17 -25.57
C LYS A 168 12.90 6.23 -24.27
N ASP A 169 11.60 6.44 -24.38
CA ASP A 169 10.67 6.27 -23.27
C ASP A 169 10.55 4.79 -22.84
N PRO A 170 10.15 4.51 -21.60
CA PRO A 170 9.83 3.14 -21.19
C PRO A 170 8.64 2.59 -21.97
N ASP A 171 8.69 1.31 -22.29
CA ASP A 171 7.59 0.60 -22.95
C ASP A 171 6.38 0.49 -22.01
N TYR A 172 6.64 0.36 -20.69
CA TYR A 172 5.62 0.29 -19.63
C TYR A 172 6.05 1.05 -18.37
N LYS A 173 5.06 1.65 -17.71
CA LYS A 173 5.21 2.43 -16.48
C LYS A 173 4.42 1.79 -15.35
N TYR A 174 5.09 1.47 -14.25
CA TYR A 174 4.49 0.84 -13.09
C TYR A 174 4.60 1.72 -11.85
N PHE A 175 3.62 1.57 -10.98
CA PHE A 175 3.65 2.09 -9.61
C PHE A 175 3.50 0.95 -8.61
N SER A 176 4.27 0.97 -7.55
CA SER A 176 4.11 0.03 -6.44
C SER A 176 4.23 0.75 -5.10
N GLY A 177 3.25 0.54 -4.22
CA GLY A 177 3.27 1.12 -2.89
C GLY A 177 2.35 0.41 -1.91
N CYS A 178 2.66 0.54 -0.62
CA CYS A 178 1.85 -0.01 0.46
C CYS A 178 1.54 1.09 1.48
N SER A 179 0.43 0.95 2.26
CA SER A 179 0.02 1.95 3.24
C SER A 179 -0.32 3.30 2.57
N ASN A 180 0.36 4.38 2.96
CA ASN A 180 0.26 5.66 2.25
C ASN A 180 0.69 5.54 0.77
N GLY A 181 1.66 4.67 0.45
CA GLY A 181 1.99 4.34 -0.93
C GLY A 181 0.83 3.67 -1.67
N GLY A 182 0.09 2.78 -1.01
CA GLY A 182 -1.15 2.20 -1.54
C GLY A 182 -2.23 3.27 -1.79
N ARG A 183 -2.35 4.27 -0.88
CA ARG A 183 -3.21 5.45 -1.07
C ARG A 183 -2.82 6.22 -2.33
N LEU A 184 -1.53 6.49 -2.51
CA LEU A 184 -1.02 7.16 -3.72
C LEU A 184 -1.32 6.35 -4.99
N GLY A 185 -1.26 5.01 -4.93
CA GLY A 185 -1.67 4.16 -6.04
C GLY A 185 -3.15 4.34 -6.42
N LEU A 186 -4.05 4.43 -5.43
CA LEU A 186 -5.46 4.72 -5.69
C LEU A 186 -5.68 6.16 -6.17
N ILE A 187 -4.98 7.14 -5.61
CA ILE A 187 -4.98 8.53 -6.13
C ILE A 187 -4.51 8.57 -7.59
N ALA A 188 -3.50 7.77 -7.97
CA ALA A 188 -3.04 7.68 -9.35
C ALA A 188 -4.16 7.17 -10.27
N ALA A 189 -4.84 6.09 -9.89
CA ALA A 189 -5.97 5.56 -10.67
C ALA A 189 -7.14 6.56 -10.78
N GLN A 190 -7.44 7.31 -9.72
CA GLN A 190 -8.56 8.25 -9.65
C GLN A 190 -8.28 9.57 -10.38
N ARG A 191 -7.10 10.17 -10.16
CA ARG A 191 -6.81 11.55 -10.63
C ARG A 191 -5.88 11.60 -11.84
N TYR A 192 -5.11 10.54 -12.08
CA TYR A 192 -4.10 10.46 -13.15
C TYR A 192 -4.20 9.13 -13.91
N PRO A 193 -5.36 8.82 -14.51
CA PRO A 193 -5.68 7.49 -15.04
C PRO A 193 -4.73 7.01 -16.15
N HIS A 194 -3.94 7.90 -16.76
CA HIS A 194 -2.99 7.58 -17.84
C HIS A 194 -1.52 7.58 -17.38
N LEU A 195 -1.26 7.81 -16.07
CA LEU A 195 0.11 8.00 -15.58
C LEU A 195 0.91 6.70 -15.54
N PHE A 196 0.25 5.58 -15.21
CA PHE A 196 0.85 4.26 -15.10
C PHE A 196 0.02 3.22 -15.86
N ASP A 197 0.70 2.26 -16.49
CA ASP A 197 0.06 1.13 -17.16
C ASP A 197 -0.38 0.05 -16.14
N GLY A 198 0.38 -0.07 -15.04
CA GLY A 198 0.08 -0.97 -13.93
C GLY A 198 0.33 -0.34 -12.56
N ILE A 199 -0.63 -0.50 -11.64
CA ILE A 199 -0.58 0.03 -10.28
C ILE A 199 -0.76 -1.11 -9.28
N ALA A 200 0.20 -1.31 -8.35
CA ALA A 200 0.07 -2.16 -7.19
C ALA A 200 -0.17 -1.31 -5.94
N ALA A 201 -1.37 -1.43 -5.36
CA ALA A 201 -1.81 -0.70 -4.17
C ALA A 201 -2.04 -1.66 -3.00
N GLY A 202 -1.01 -1.86 -2.17
CA GLY A 202 -1.05 -2.74 -1.01
C GLY A 202 -1.52 -2.03 0.26
N ALA A 203 -2.28 -2.71 1.11
CA ALA A 203 -2.75 -2.22 2.41
C ALA A 203 -3.04 -0.71 2.41
N SER A 204 -3.85 -0.28 1.43
CA SER A 204 -4.06 1.14 1.11
C SER A 204 -4.83 1.87 2.21
N ILE A 205 -4.24 2.94 2.78
CA ILE A 205 -4.97 3.89 3.64
C ILE A 205 -5.79 4.88 2.79
N PHE A 206 -6.68 4.35 1.96
CA PHE A 206 -7.46 5.12 1.00
C PHE A 206 -8.41 6.13 1.66
N ASP A 207 -8.98 5.78 2.81
CA ASP A 207 -9.79 6.63 3.69
C ASP A 207 -8.94 7.05 4.88
N LEU A 208 -8.05 8.01 4.67
CA LEU A 208 -7.15 8.50 5.71
C LEU A 208 -7.93 9.15 6.85
N SER A 209 -9.00 9.87 6.53
CA SER A 209 -9.92 10.50 7.50
C SER A 209 -10.65 9.48 8.36
N GLY A 210 -11.13 8.40 7.77
CA GLY A 210 -11.75 7.31 8.51
C GLY A 210 -10.73 6.53 9.35
N THR A 211 -9.62 6.14 8.75
CA THR A 211 -8.61 5.30 9.42
C THR A 211 -7.84 6.08 10.49
N ALA A 212 -7.08 7.12 10.10
CA ALA A 212 -6.24 7.85 11.04
C ALA A 212 -7.04 8.88 11.86
N GLY A 213 -8.10 9.45 11.29
CA GLY A 213 -9.00 10.37 11.97
C GLY A 213 -9.94 9.64 12.94
N LEU A 214 -10.94 8.95 12.44
CA LEU A 214 -11.99 8.37 13.29
C LEU A 214 -11.50 7.14 14.07
N TRP A 215 -11.02 6.10 13.36
CA TRP A 215 -10.55 4.86 13.98
C TRP A 215 -9.35 5.08 14.91
N GLY A 216 -8.34 5.79 14.44
CA GLY A 216 -7.15 6.04 15.26
C GLY A 216 -7.44 6.92 16.49
N ASN A 217 -8.33 7.92 16.39
CA ASN A 217 -8.79 8.68 17.54
C ASN A 217 -9.59 7.81 18.54
N TRP A 218 -10.40 6.88 18.02
CA TRP A 218 -11.13 5.89 18.83
C TRP A 218 -10.17 4.94 19.54
N LEU A 219 -9.12 4.50 18.86
CA LEU A 219 -8.05 3.70 19.47
C LEU A 219 -7.41 4.45 20.65
N ILE A 220 -7.03 5.71 20.47
CA ILE A 220 -6.46 6.52 21.55
C ILE A 220 -7.44 6.67 22.72
N SER A 221 -8.71 6.97 22.44
CA SER A 221 -9.76 7.13 23.46
C SER A 221 -9.97 5.90 24.33
N ASN A 222 -9.78 4.70 23.77
CA ASN A 222 -10.01 3.44 24.46
C ASN A 222 -8.74 2.80 25.00
N ALA A 223 -7.55 3.05 24.38
CA ALA A 223 -6.28 2.53 24.87
C ALA A 223 -5.79 3.21 26.15
N TYR A 224 -6.26 4.41 26.46
CA TYR A 224 -5.84 5.18 27.62
C TYR A 224 -6.99 5.48 28.58
N ARG A 225 -6.69 5.49 29.88
CA ARG A 225 -7.56 5.99 30.95
C ARG A 225 -6.75 6.97 31.81
N GLU A 226 -7.19 8.23 31.90
CA GLU A 226 -6.53 9.25 32.74
C GLU A 226 -5.00 9.30 32.54
N ASN A 227 -4.55 9.26 31.27
CA ASN A 227 -3.14 9.18 30.86
C ASN A 227 -2.41 7.84 31.19
N THR A 228 -3.12 6.84 31.70
CA THR A 228 -2.56 5.49 31.89
C THR A 228 -2.91 4.61 30.69
N LEU A 229 -1.91 3.94 30.13
CA LEU A 229 -2.09 3.01 29.02
C LEU A 229 -2.74 1.72 29.55
N LEU A 230 -3.98 1.45 29.15
CA LEU A 230 -4.76 0.24 29.51
C LEU A 230 -4.39 -0.97 28.66
N LEU A 231 -4.16 -0.71 27.37
CA LEU A 231 -3.90 -1.73 26.37
C LEU A 231 -2.42 -1.63 25.96
N ASP A 232 -1.54 -2.08 26.83
CA ASP A 232 -0.12 -2.19 26.53
C ASP A 232 0.26 -3.53 25.89
N SER A 233 1.51 -3.67 25.47
CA SER A 233 2.02 -4.89 24.83
C SER A 233 1.92 -6.14 25.71
N SER A 234 1.76 -6.03 27.02
CA SER A 234 1.61 -7.20 27.92
C SER A 234 0.30 -7.96 27.70
N ILE A 235 -0.73 -7.25 27.23
CA ILE A 235 -2.06 -7.87 26.96
C ILE A 235 -2.05 -8.77 25.72
N GLN A 236 -1.13 -8.56 24.78
CA GLN A 236 -1.16 -9.15 23.45
C GLN A 236 -1.17 -10.68 23.48
N SER A 237 -0.32 -11.30 24.28
CA SER A 237 -0.26 -12.77 24.39
C SER A 237 -1.54 -13.38 24.93
N ARG A 238 -2.19 -12.70 25.91
CA ARG A 238 -3.49 -13.12 26.47
C ARG A 238 -4.60 -12.96 25.43
N LEU A 239 -4.62 -11.82 24.74
CA LEU A 239 -5.60 -11.54 23.71
C LEU A 239 -5.52 -12.54 22.56
N LYS A 240 -4.33 -12.84 22.04
CA LYS A 240 -4.09 -13.88 21.04
C LYS A 240 -4.65 -15.22 21.49
N LYS A 241 -4.36 -15.63 22.75
CA LYS A 241 -4.86 -16.88 23.28
C LYS A 241 -6.39 -16.92 23.33
N ILE A 242 -7.04 -15.85 23.79
CA ILE A 242 -8.50 -15.73 23.85
C ILE A 242 -9.10 -15.84 22.45
N VAL A 243 -8.57 -15.12 21.48
CA VAL A 243 -9.08 -15.10 20.10
C VAL A 243 -8.90 -16.47 19.45
N LEU A 244 -7.71 -17.06 19.51
CA LEU A 244 -7.47 -18.39 18.92
C LEU A 244 -8.36 -19.47 19.55
N GLN A 245 -8.51 -19.49 20.87
CA GLN A 245 -9.37 -20.46 21.53
C GLN A 245 -10.85 -20.39 21.10
N GLN A 246 -11.34 -19.20 20.74
CA GLN A 246 -12.75 -19.01 20.41
C GLN A 246 -13.02 -18.99 18.90
N CYS A 247 -12.01 -18.71 18.08
CA CYS A 247 -12.22 -18.42 16.67
C CYS A 247 -11.42 -19.28 15.68
N ASP A 248 -10.26 -19.83 16.08
CA ASP A 248 -9.35 -20.54 15.16
C ASP A 248 -10.05 -21.67 14.36
N ALA A 249 -10.87 -22.47 15.04
CA ALA A 249 -11.58 -23.57 14.39
C ALA A 249 -12.81 -23.15 13.55
N LYS A 250 -13.19 -21.86 13.53
CA LYS A 250 -14.44 -21.41 12.87
C LYS A 250 -14.33 -21.37 11.34
N ASP A 251 -13.13 -21.27 10.79
CA ASP A 251 -12.88 -21.39 9.35
C ASP A 251 -12.66 -22.82 8.88
N GLY A 252 -12.82 -23.81 9.79
CA GLY A 252 -12.66 -25.23 9.53
C GLY A 252 -11.23 -25.75 9.71
N ARG A 253 -10.32 -24.93 10.22
CA ARG A 253 -8.92 -25.27 10.52
C ARG A 253 -8.57 -24.88 11.96
N THR A 254 -7.52 -25.50 12.48
CA THR A 254 -6.92 -25.11 13.77
C THR A 254 -5.44 -24.97 13.50
N ASP A 255 -5.07 -23.86 12.92
CA ASP A 255 -3.72 -23.60 12.41
C ASP A 255 -3.07 -22.31 12.97
N GLY A 256 -3.75 -21.67 13.94
CA GLY A 256 -3.28 -20.44 14.57
C GLY A 256 -3.50 -19.20 13.74
N MET A 257 -4.34 -19.28 12.70
CA MET A 257 -4.68 -18.18 11.82
C MET A 257 -6.20 -18.02 11.73
N ILE A 258 -6.69 -16.80 11.82
CA ILE A 258 -8.11 -16.49 11.63
C ILE A 258 -8.33 -16.10 10.17
N SER A 259 -8.76 -17.06 9.34
CA SER A 259 -8.98 -16.82 7.91
C SER A 259 -10.34 -16.18 7.62
N GLU A 260 -11.34 -16.39 8.50
CA GLU A 260 -12.69 -15.84 8.41
C GLU A 260 -13.00 -14.98 9.65
N PRO A 261 -12.36 -13.80 9.79
CA PRO A 261 -12.45 -12.98 11.01
C PRO A 261 -13.89 -12.60 11.39
N ARG A 262 -14.78 -12.45 10.41
CA ARG A 262 -16.18 -12.06 10.64
C ARG A 262 -17.10 -13.21 11.05
N SER A 263 -16.62 -14.43 10.98
CA SER A 263 -17.30 -15.59 11.61
C SER A 263 -17.11 -15.63 13.13
N CYS A 264 -16.18 -14.79 13.62
CA CYS A 264 -15.84 -14.67 15.02
C CYS A 264 -16.64 -13.56 15.70
N ASP A 265 -17.11 -13.83 16.93
CA ASP A 265 -17.78 -12.86 17.80
C ASP A 265 -17.35 -13.16 19.24
N ILE A 266 -16.65 -12.22 19.86
CA ILE A 266 -16.11 -12.34 21.21
C ILE A 266 -16.62 -11.18 22.07
N ASP A 267 -17.29 -11.53 23.16
CA ASP A 267 -17.53 -10.62 24.27
C ASP A 267 -16.40 -10.79 25.31
N PHE A 268 -15.46 -9.87 25.30
CA PHE A 268 -14.30 -9.91 26.19
C PHE A 268 -14.66 -9.80 27.67
N THR A 269 -15.87 -9.34 28.04
CA THR A 269 -16.31 -9.32 29.44
C THR A 269 -16.40 -10.72 30.06
N LYS A 270 -16.55 -11.75 29.25
CA LYS A 270 -16.53 -13.16 29.68
C LYS A 270 -15.13 -13.69 30.02
N ASN A 271 -14.10 -12.88 29.73
CA ASN A 271 -12.69 -13.22 30.00
C ASN A 271 -12.09 -12.45 31.17
N ILE A 272 -12.94 -11.85 32.02
CA ILE A 272 -12.52 -11.10 33.21
C ILE A 272 -12.31 -12.09 34.36
N CYS A 273 -11.21 -11.93 35.11
CA CYS A 273 -11.00 -12.57 36.40
C CYS A 273 -10.19 -11.65 37.34
N GLU A 274 -10.05 -12.08 38.60
CA GLU A 274 -9.40 -11.26 39.65
C GLU A 274 -7.87 -11.28 39.60
N ASP A 275 -7.29 -12.23 38.89
CA ASP A 275 -5.84 -12.37 38.77
C ASP A 275 -5.29 -11.83 37.44
N SER A 276 -3.97 -11.68 37.35
CA SER A 276 -3.28 -11.14 36.18
C SER A 276 -3.28 -12.07 34.94
N SER A 277 -3.85 -13.27 35.04
CA SER A 277 -3.94 -14.22 33.90
C SER A 277 -5.06 -13.88 32.92
N CYS A 278 -6.04 -13.08 33.33
CA CYS A 278 -7.19 -12.65 32.57
C CYS A 278 -7.16 -11.14 32.25
N LEU A 279 -8.26 -10.65 31.69
CA LEU A 279 -8.45 -9.23 31.44
C LEU A 279 -9.00 -8.51 32.66
N SER A 280 -8.61 -7.26 32.90
CA SER A 280 -9.35 -6.38 33.78
C SER A 280 -10.68 -5.97 33.13
N ARG A 281 -11.62 -5.44 33.94
CA ARG A 281 -12.89 -4.93 33.42
C ARG A 281 -12.68 -3.79 32.43
N GLU A 282 -11.77 -2.88 32.71
CA GLU A 282 -11.43 -1.76 31.82
C GLU A 282 -10.82 -2.26 30.50
N GLN A 283 -9.91 -3.24 30.56
CA GLN A 283 -9.30 -3.85 29.37
C GLN A 283 -10.35 -4.54 28.50
N ALA A 284 -11.26 -5.34 29.10
CA ALA A 284 -12.33 -5.99 28.38
C ALA A 284 -13.28 -4.99 27.71
N THR A 285 -13.64 -3.91 28.41
CA THR A 285 -14.46 -2.83 27.86
C THR A 285 -13.78 -2.14 26.69
N ALA A 286 -12.51 -1.79 26.83
CA ALA A 286 -11.71 -1.16 25.77
C ALA A 286 -11.57 -2.07 24.52
N LEU A 287 -11.30 -3.36 24.71
CA LEU A 287 -11.22 -4.32 23.62
C LEU A 287 -12.57 -4.48 22.91
N ASN A 288 -13.67 -4.63 23.65
CA ASN A 288 -15.01 -4.67 23.03
C ASN A 288 -15.26 -3.42 22.18
N ALA A 289 -14.86 -2.23 22.65
CA ALA A 289 -14.99 -0.99 21.88
C ALA A 289 -14.15 -1.02 20.58
N LEU A 290 -12.90 -1.50 20.66
CA LEU A 290 -12.02 -1.57 19.49
C LEU A 290 -12.54 -2.57 18.44
N TYR A 291 -12.97 -3.75 18.82
CA TYR A 291 -13.49 -4.75 17.87
C TYR A 291 -14.88 -4.40 17.35
N THR A 292 -15.72 -3.71 18.13
CA THR A 292 -17.04 -3.27 17.67
C THR A 292 -16.93 -2.10 16.68
N GLY A 293 -15.95 -1.20 16.86
CA GLY A 293 -15.73 -0.03 16.02
C GLY A 293 -16.22 1.29 16.61
N VAL A 294 -16.02 2.36 15.85
CA VAL A 294 -16.32 3.74 16.24
C VAL A 294 -17.83 3.97 16.26
N LYS A 295 -18.35 4.40 17.40
CA LYS A 295 -19.77 4.72 17.58
C LYS A 295 -19.96 6.18 17.96
N ASN A 296 -21.01 6.79 17.44
CA ASN A 296 -21.45 8.12 17.86
C ASN A 296 -22.24 8.06 19.19
N LYS A 297 -22.63 9.23 19.71
CA LYS A 297 -23.42 9.36 20.94
C LYS A 297 -24.77 8.65 20.91
N ASN A 298 -25.30 8.33 19.73
CA ASN A 298 -26.54 7.58 19.54
C ASN A 298 -26.29 6.07 19.38
N ASN A 299 -25.08 5.58 19.70
CA ASN A 299 -24.63 4.20 19.54
C ASN A 299 -24.69 3.66 18.10
N GLN A 300 -24.71 4.54 17.10
CA GLN A 300 -24.65 4.15 15.69
C GLN A 300 -23.21 3.92 15.29
N LEU A 301 -22.93 2.83 14.57
CA LEU A 301 -21.59 2.54 14.01
C LEU A 301 -21.25 3.57 12.93
N ILE A 302 -20.11 4.25 13.12
CA ILE A 302 -19.60 5.28 12.19
C ILE A 302 -18.45 4.71 11.35
N TYR A 303 -17.60 3.86 11.96
CA TYR A 303 -16.47 3.24 11.30
C TYR A 303 -16.23 1.83 11.90
N PRO A 304 -15.96 0.80 11.08
CA PRO A 304 -15.79 -0.55 11.60
C PRO A 304 -14.57 -0.66 12.51
N GLY A 305 -14.60 -1.67 13.39
CA GLY A 305 -13.52 -2.00 14.32
C GLY A 305 -12.47 -2.90 13.71
N ALA A 306 -11.49 -3.25 14.54
CA ALA A 306 -10.45 -4.22 14.20
C ALA A 306 -11.06 -5.59 13.88
N GLU A 307 -10.43 -6.32 12.96
CA GLU A 307 -10.81 -7.70 12.66
C GLU A 307 -10.08 -8.67 13.62
N PHE A 308 -10.72 -9.77 13.98
CA PHE A 308 -10.08 -10.82 14.78
C PHE A 308 -8.91 -11.45 14.00
N GLY A 309 -7.80 -11.71 14.66
CA GLY A 309 -6.51 -12.07 14.05
C GLY A 309 -5.53 -10.90 13.95
N SER A 310 -6.03 -9.65 13.96
CA SER A 310 -5.19 -8.45 13.91
C SER A 310 -4.35 -8.25 15.17
N GLU A 311 -4.74 -8.80 16.31
CA GLU A 311 -3.98 -8.78 17.56
C GLU A 311 -2.61 -9.46 17.43
N HIS A 312 -2.37 -10.27 16.40
CA HIS A 312 -1.06 -10.84 16.13
C HIS A 312 0.01 -9.77 15.88
N TYR A 313 -0.39 -8.61 15.42
CA TYR A 313 0.46 -7.46 15.08
C TYR A 313 0.21 -6.25 15.99
N GLY A 314 -0.53 -6.47 17.07
CA GLY A 314 -0.99 -5.40 17.95
C GLY A 314 0.14 -4.66 18.66
N ASP A 315 1.27 -5.30 18.93
CA ASP A 315 2.45 -4.71 19.59
C ASP A 315 3.06 -3.52 18.83
N ILE A 316 2.96 -3.53 17.50
CA ILE A 316 3.46 -2.44 16.66
C ILE A 316 2.40 -1.34 16.47
N TRP A 317 1.15 -1.74 16.24
CA TRP A 317 0.13 -0.83 15.71
C TRP A 317 -0.93 -0.40 16.70
N LEU A 318 -1.34 -1.26 17.63
CA LEU A 318 -2.45 -1.01 18.56
C LEU A 318 -1.98 -0.77 19.99
N PHE A 319 -1.05 -1.60 20.47
CA PHE A 319 -0.56 -1.59 21.83
C PHE A 319 0.83 -1.00 21.84
N GLY A 320 1.24 -0.40 22.86
CA GLY A 320 2.57 0.15 22.99
C GLY A 320 3.03 -0.01 24.42
N SER A 321 3.98 0.81 24.84
CA SER A 321 4.31 1.05 26.22
C SER A 321 4.14 2.54 26.52
N ALA A 322 4.15 2.90 27.78
CA ALA A 322 3.97 4.31 28.18
C ALA A 322 5.06 5.23 27.58
N ASP A 323 6.29 4.71 27.46
CA ASP A 323 7.45 5.40 26.88
C ASP A 323 7.56 5.24 25.34
N LYS A 324 6.85 4.28 24.75
CA LYS A 324 6.86 4.02 23.32
C LYS A 324 5.45 3.74 22.80
N PRO A 325 4.65 4.76 22.52
CA PRO A 325 3.31 4.60 21.94
C PRO A 325 3.34 3.83 20.63
N ALA A 326 2.33 3.00 20.40
CA ALA A 326 2.15 2.25 19.17
C ALA A 326 2.11 3.16 17.93
N TRP A 327 2.50 2.64 16.78
CA TRP A 327 2.54 3.45 15.57
C TRP A 327 1.15 3.92 15.11
N GLY A 328 0.09 3.14 15.34
CA GLY A 328 -1.28 3.58 15.06
C GLY A 328 -1.69 4.80 15.88
N ILE A 329 -1.29 4.85 17.16
CA ILE A 329 -1.50 6.02 18.03
C ILE A 329 -0.74 7.24 17.49
N ARG A 330 0.54 7.06 17.09
CA ARG A 330 1.36 8.14 16.53
C ARG A 330 0.82 8.63 15.19
N ALA A 331 0.36 7.73 14.34
CA ALA A 331 -0.24 8.05 13.05
C ALA A 331 -1.52 8.88 13.22
N SER A 332 -2.40 8.49 14.16
CA SER A 332 -3.63 9.22 14.44
C SER A 332 -3.36 10.61 15.04
N ALA A 333 -2.48 10.69 16.04
CA ALA A 333 -2.08 11.97 16.62
C ALA A 333 -1.43 12.90 15.58
N GLY A 334 -0.63 12.35 14.66
CA GLY A 334 -0.04 13.06 13.54
C GLY A 334 -1.09 13.60 12.57
N TYR A 335 -2.01 12.75 12.13
CA TYR A 335 -3.07 13.16 11.21
C TYR A 335 -3.98 14.24 11.81
N ARG A 336 -4.35 14.10 13.09
CA ARG A 336 -5.10 15.14 13.79
C ARG A 336 -4.36 16.48 13.76
N ARG A 337 -3.06 16.52 14.01
CA ARG A 337 -2.26 17.76 13.93
C ARG A 337 -2.27 18.36 12.52
N ILE A 338 -2.26 17.55 11.46
CA ILE A 338 -2.41 18.04 10.07
C ILE A 338 -3.78 18.70 9.90
N LEU A 339 -4.87 18.08 10.37
CA LEU A 339 -6.22 18.65 10.31
C LEU A 339 -6.29 19.97 11.10
N GLU A 340 -5.83 19.98 12.34
CA GLU A 340 -5.84 21.15 13.22
C GLU A 340 -5.08 22.35 12.64
N ARG A 341 -3.92 22.11 12.05
CA ARG A 341 -3.15 23.16 11.36
C ARG A 341 -3.87 23.71 10.15
N SER A 342 -4.53 22.86 9.38
CA SER A 342 -5.26 23.27 8.18
C SER A 342 -6.43 24.21 8.49
N VAL A 343 -7.00 24.13 9.69
CA VAL A 343 -8.10 25.01 10.17
C VAL A 343 -7.66 26.02 11.24
N GLN A 344 -6.36 26.07 11.53
CA GLN A 344 -5.75 26.95 12.54
C GLN A 344 -6.38 26.80 13.94
N GLN A 345 -6.70 25.57 14.34
CA GLN A 345 -7.30 25.23 15.62
C GLN A 345 -6.51 24.11 16.27
N ALA A 346 -6.17 24.25 17.54
CA ALA A 346 -5.52 23.21 18.33
C ALA A 346 -6.43 22.74 19.46
N HIS A 347 -6.29 21.49 19.84
CA HIS A 347 -7.00 20.88 20.96
C HIS A 347 -5.99 20.35 21.98
N ALA A 348 -6.28 20.52 23.25
CA ALA A 348 -5.40 20.09 24.34
C ALA A 348 -5.52 18.60 24.66
N GLU A 349 -6.66 17.99 24.35
CA GLU A 349 -6.98 16.60 24.65
C GLU A 349 -6.13 15.63 23.80
N SER A 350 -5.76 14.48 24.35
CA SER A 350 -5.04 13.42 23.62
C SER A 350 -5.92 12.77 22.54
N ALA A 351 -7.23 12.64 22.81
CA ALA A 351 -8.24 12.18 21.86
C ALA A 351 -9.48 13.09 21.95
N LEU A 352 -10.18 13.27 20.85
CA LEU A 352 -11.39 14.07 20.76
C LEU A 352 -12.65 13.19 20.92
N PRO A 353 -13.78 13.74 21.43
CA PRO A 353 -15.07 13.12 21.21
C PRO A 353 -15.32 12.86 19.71
N VAL A 354 -16.04 11.76 19.37
CA VAL A 354 -16.23 11.35 17.98
C VAL A 354 -16.82 12.47 17.13
N GLU A 355 -17.82 13.17 17.65
CA GLU A 355 -18.47 14.28 16.95
C GLU A 355 -17.51 15.46 16.71
N ALA A 356 -16.65 15.77 17.66
CA ALA A 356 -15.65 16.83 17.49
C ALA A 356 -14.59 16.44 16.43
N MET A 357 -14.20 15.16 16.37
CA MET A 357 -13.32 14.68 15.33
C MET A 357 -14.01 14.72 13.94
N GLN A 358 -15.28 14.34 13.84
CA GLN A 358 -16.07 14.47 12.61
C GLN A 358 -16.16 15.92 12.15
N GLU A 359 -16.41 16.87 13.06
CA GLU A 359 -16.43 18.30 12.76
C GLU A 359 -15.08 18.80 12.26
N LEU A 360 -13.99 18.43 12.92
CA LEU A 360 -12.62 18.77 12.51
C LEU A 360 -12.32 18.25 11.09
N ILE A 361 -12.65 17.01 10.80
CA ILE A 361 -12.51 16.40 9.48
C ILE A 361 -13.33 17.17 8.43
N ALA A 362 -14.59 17.49 8.73
CA ALA A 362 -15.48 18.17 7.80
C ALA A 362 -15.05 19.61 7.47
N ARG A 363 -14.42 20.30 8.41
CA ARG A 363 -13.93 21.69 8.23
C ARG A 363 -12.58 21.77 7.53
N SER A 364 -11.79 20.70 7.55
CA SER A 364 -10.46 20.66 6.97
C SER A 364 -10.50 20.42 5.46
N PRO A 365 -9.64 21.08 4.66
CA PRO A 365 -9.47 20.76 3.24
C PRO A 365 -8.70 19.45 3.00
N VAL A 366 -8.02 18.92 4.02
CA VAL A 366 -7.12 17.77 3.90
C VAL A 366 -7.81 16.51 3.37
N PRO A 367 -9.03 16.15 3.79
CA PRO A 367 -9.73 14.99 3.22
C PRO A 367 -9.92 15.08 1.72
N ALA A 368 -10.31 16.24 1.21
CA ALA A 368 -10.50 16.44 -0.24
C ALA A 368 -9.17 16.33 -1.04
N LEU A 369 -8.03 16.65 -0.40
CA LEU A 369 -6.71 16.54 -1.01
C LEU A 369 -6.17 15.10 -0.92
N ALA A 370 -6.30 14.46 0.24
CA ALA A 370 -5.54 13.26 0.59
C ALA A 370 -6.35 11.96 0.61
N ASP A 371 -7.66 11.98 0.85
CA ASP A 371 -8.48 10.75 0.76
C ASP A 371 -8.60 10.28 -0.68
N ALA A 372 -8.43 8.99 -0.90
CA ALA A 372 -8.56 8.33 -2.19
C ALA A 372 -9.93 7.62 -2.30
N LYS A 373 -11.01 8.39 -2.11
CA LYS A 373 -12.39 7.86 -1.96
C LYS A 373 -13.25 8.05 -3.20
N ASP A 374 -12.70 8.58 -4.30
CA ASP A 374 -13.48 8.68 -5.54
C ASP A 374 -13.78 7.26 -6.06
N THR A 375 -15.05 6.99 -6.22
CA THR A 375 -15.55 5.69 -6.69
C THR A 375 -15.69 5.62 -8.21
N ASP A 376 -15.63 6.75 -8.91
CA ASP A 376 -15.71 6.77 -10.37
C ASP A 376 -14.37 6.42 -11.03
N LEU A 377 -14.14 5.14 -11.25
CA LEU A 377 -12.94 4.65 -11.94
C LEU A 377 -13.14 4.47 -13.46
N ARG A 378 -14.22 5.01 -14.04
CA ARG A 378 -14.45 4.90 -15.50
C ARG A 378 -13.28 5.42 -16.32
N PRO A 379 -12.67 6.60 -16.04
CA PRO A 379 -11.53 7.07 -16.82
C PRO A 379 -10.32 6.10 -16.78
N PHE A 380 -10.09 5.47 -15.61
CA PHE A 380 -9.03 4.48 -15.47
C PHE A 380 -9.35 3.17 -16.20
N VAL A 381 -10.56 2.67 -16.09
CA VAL A 381 -11.01 1.46 -16.81
C VAL A 381 -10.94 1.68 -18.32
N ASP A 382 -11.41 2.84 -18.79
CA ASP A 382 -11.46 3.17 -20.22
C ASP A 382 -10.04 3.42 -20.80
N SER A 383 -9.03 3.75 -19.97
CA SER A 383 -7.63 3.84 -20.39
C SER A 383 -6.97 2.48 -20.68
N GLY A 384 -7.58 1.37 -20.23
CA GLY A 384 -7.04 0.03 -20.39
C GLY A 384 -5.99 -0.40 -19.37
N ASN A 385 -5.58 0.50 -18.45
CA ASN A 385 -4.57 0.28 -17.42
C ASN A 385 -5.05 -0.69 -16.32
N LYS A 386 -4.14 -1.18 -15.49
CA LYS A 386 -4.43 -2.25 -14.51
C LYS A 386 -4.12 -1.83 -13.08
N LEU A 387 -5.06 -2.13 -12.17
CA LEU A 387 -4.98 -1.82 -10.73
C LEU A 387 -5.10 -3.11 -9.91
N LEU A 388 -4.00 -3.50 -9.31
CA LEU A 388 -3.91 -4.61 -8.36
C LEU A 388 -4.00 -4.07 -6.94
N ILE A 389 -5.11 -4.33 -6.25
CA ILE A 389 -5.31 -3.98 -4.85
C ILE A 389 -5.18 -5.24 -4.02
N TYR A 390 -4.39 -5.21 -2.94
CA TYR A 390 -4.26 -6.32 -2.01
C TYR A 390 -4.18 -5.81 -0.57
N HIS A 391 -4.81 -6.54 0.36
CA HIS A 391 -4.91 -6.11 1.76
C HIS A 391 -4.90 -7.32 2.69
N GLY A 392 -4.25 -7.21 3.84
CA GLY A 392 -4.26 -8.23 4.86
C GLY A 392 -5.54 -8.21 5.69
N LEU A 393 -6.21 -9.35 5.86
CA LEU A 393 -7.40 -9.44 6.73
C LEU A 393 -7.06 -9.25 8.21
N ALA A 394 -5.81 -9.45 8.60
CA ALA A 394 -5.32 -9.23 9.95
C ALA A 394 -4.59 -7.87 10.12
N ASP A 395 -4.84 -6.91 9.23
CA ASP A 395 -4.23 -5.57 9.33
C ASP A 395 -4.81 -4.81 10.54
N PRO A 396 -3.99 -4.52 11.57
CA PRO A 396 -4.47 -3.84 12.78
C PRO A 396 -4.56 -2.32 12.63
N LEU A 397 -3.84 -1.76 11.65
CA LEU A 397 -3.79 -0.31 11.43
C LEU A 397 -4.91 0.15 10.52
N ILE A 398 -5.06 -0.53 9.37
CA ILE A 398 -6.03 -0.16 8.34
C ILE A 398 -7.08 -1.26 8.27
N VAL A 399 -8.19 -1.02 8.94
CA VAL A 399 -9.29 -1.98 9.00
C VAL A 399 -9.72 -2.39 7.59
N PRO A 400 -9.79 -3.70 7.25
CA PRO A 400 -10.01 -4.17 5.87
C PRO A 400 -11.40 -3.83 5.29
N LYS A 401 -12.44 -3.87 6.12
CA LYS A 401 -13.85 -3.73 5.67
C LYS A 401 -14.13 -2.48 4.83
N PRO A 402 -13.64 -1.27 5.18
CA PRO A 402 -13.88 -0.08 4.37
C PRO A 402 -13.36 -0.17 2.94
N LEU A 403 -12.22 -0.87 2.74
CA LEU A 403 -11.66 -1.05 1.39
C LEU A 403 -12.52 -1.98 0.53
N GLU A 404 -13.10 -3.00 1.14
CA GLU A 404 -14.06 -3.86 0.46
C GLU A 404 -15.31 -3.08 0.04
N ASP A 405 -15.87 -2.26 0.96
CA ASP A 405 -17.03 -1.43 0.67
C ASP A 405 -16.75 -0.39 -0.41
N TYR A 406 -15.55 0.20 -0.37
CA TYR A 406 -15.11 1.10 -1.44
C TYR A 406 -15.05 0.38 -2.80
N PHE A 407 -14.52 -0.83 -2.86
CA PHE A 407 -14.43 -1.59 -4.10
C PHE A 407 -15.82 -1.96 -4.67
N ASP A 408 -16.77 -2.30 -3.80
CA ASP A 408 -18.16 -2.54 -4.19
C ASP A 408 -18.85 -1.25 -4.69
N ALA A 409 -18.62 -0.12 -4.01
CA ALA A 409 -19.13 1.18 -4.44
C ALA A 409 -18.49 1.63 -5.78
N ALA A 410 -17.19 1.41 -5.96
CA ALA A 410 -16.50 1.66 -7.21
C ALA A 410 -17.03 0.79 -8.35
N ALA A 411 -17.36 -0.47 -8.10
CA ALA A 411 -18.01 -1.34 -9.08
C ALA A 411 -19.36 -0.77 -9.53
N ALA A 412 -20.19 -0.33 -8.59
CA ALA A 412 -21.49 0.27 -8.90
C ALA A 412 -21.34 1.57 -9.71
N ALA A 413 -20.41 2.47 -9.32
CA ALA A 413 -20.17 3.74 -9.99
C ALA A 413 -19.54 3.60 -11.38
N THR A 414 -18.73 2.54 -11.59
CA THR A 414 -17.99 2.30 -12.85
C THR A 414 -18.85 1.60 -13.91
N GLY A 415 -20.05 1.15 -13.58
CA GLY A 415 -20.96 0.46 -14.49
C GLY A 415 -21.04 -1.05 -14.29
N GLY A 416 -20.72 -1.50 -13.09
CA GLY A 416 -20.87 -2.89 -12.64
C GLY A 416 -19.54 -3.62 -12.41
N ARG A 417 -19.65 -4.72 -11.66
CA ARG A 417 -18.51 -5.52 -11.23
C ARG A 417 -17.63 -6.00 -12.39
N VAL A 418 -18.27 -6.53 -13.45
CA VAL A 418 -17.55 -7.04 -14.62
C VAL A 418 -16.73 -5.95 -15.30
N LYS A 419 -17.29 -4.73 -15.41
CA LYS A 419 -16.59 -3.60 -16.02
C LYS A 419 -15.41 -3.16 -15.15
N LEU A 420 -15.59 -2.98 -13.86
CA LEU A 420 -14.48 -2.65 -12.97
C LEU A 420 -13.39 -3.72 -13.01
N GLU A 421 -13.76 -4.98 -12.95
CA GLU A 421 -12.82 -6.10 -12.92
C GLU A 421 -12.05 -6.31 -14.23
N SER A 422 -12.42 -5.69 -15.34
CA SER A 422 -11.57 -5.66 -16.53
C SER A 422 -10.26 -4.89 -16.33
N ALA A 423 -10.22 -4.00 -15.33
CA ALA A 423 -9.09 -3.12 -15.05
C ALA A 423 -8.60 -3.16 -13.59
N ALA A 424 -9.42 -3.60 -12.63
CA ALA A 424 -9.07 -3.62 -11.21
C ALA A 424 -9.34 -4.99 -10.57
N ARG A 425 -8.47 -5.41 -9.64
CA ARG A 425 -8.64 -6.63 -8.83
C ARG A 425 -8.39 -6.32 -7.37
N LEU A 426 -9.21 -6.88 -6.50
CA LEU A 426 -9.05 -6.82 -5.04
C LEU A 426 -8.79 -8.21 -4.49
N PHE A 427 -7.74 -8.34 -3.68
CA PHE A 427 -7.37 -9.56 -2.97
C PHE A 427 -7.29 -9.30 -1.47
N MET A 428 -8.11 -10.01 -0.69
CA MET A 428 -8.10 -9.96 0.76
C MET A 428 -7.34 -11.19 1.29
N ILE A 429 -6.19 -10.98 1.93
CA ILE A 429 -5.23 -12.04 2.24
C ILE A 429 -5.38 -12.46 3.71
N PRO A 430 -5.82 -13.70 3.98
CA PRO A 430 -5.97 -14.20 5.34
C PRO A 430 -4.64 -14.19 6.11
N GLY A 431 -4.70 -13.84 7.40
CA GLY A 431 -3.57 -13.85 8.30
C GLY A 431 -2.47 -12.82 8.03
N TRP A 432 -2.58 -12.00 6.97
CA TRP A 432 -1.63 -10.93 6.72
C TRP A 432 -1.96 -9.68 7.56
N GLY A 433 -0.93 -9.12 8.18
CA GLY A 433 -0.95 -7.82 8.83
C GLY A 433 -0.66 -6.68 7.85
N HIS A 434 -0.14 -5.58 8.40
CA HIS A 434 0.11 -4.37 7.61
C HIS A 434 1.39 -4.50 6.77
N CYS A 435 1.26 -4.38 5.45
CA CYS A 435 2.36 -4.35 4.48
C CYS A 435 3.31 -5.57 4.51
N TRP A 436 4.28 -5.56 5.42
CA TRP A 436 5.36 -6.58 5.52
C TRP A 436 5.17 -7.55 6.67
N GLU A 437 4.12 -7.40 7.47
CA GLU A 437 3.91 -8.21 8.66
C GLU A 437 3.23 -9.52 8.30
N ARG A 438 3.89 -10.62 8.61
CA ARG A 438 3.48 -11.98 8.31
C ARG A 438 3.69 -12.86 9.54
N PRO A 439 2.72 -13.63 9.97
CA PRO A 439 2.97 -14.67 10.96
C PRO A 439 3.83 -15.77 10.33
N ALA A 440 4.85 -16.24 11.03
CA ALA A 440 5.49 -17.50 10.66
C ALA A 440 4.57 -18.66 11.14
N PRO A 441 4.33 -19.70 10.35
CA PRO A 441 4.94 -20.07 9.05
C PRO A 441 4.09 -19.76 7.81
N VAL A 442 3.37 -18.67 7.76
CA VAL A 442 2.44 -18.34 6.66
C VAL A 442 3.16 -18.10 5.33
N ALA A 443 2.50 -18.48 4.23
CA ALA A 443 2.93 -18.11 2.89
C ALA A 443 2.92 -16.58 2.75
N ASP A 444 4.10 -15.98 2.58
CA ASP A 444 4.28 -14.54 2.73
C ASP A 444 4.90 -13.85 1.51
N ILE A 445 5.23 -14.63 0.49
CA ILE A 445 5.93 -14.12 -0.69
C ILE A 445 5.00 -14.16 -1.90
N PHE A 446 4.70 -13.01 -2.46
CA PHE A 446 4.29 -12.81 -3.84
C PHE A 446 4.91 -11.52 -4.38
N ASP A 447 5.09 -11.46 -5.68
CA ASP A 447 5.63 -10.29 -6.36
C ASP A 447 4.50 -9.54 -7.06
N PRO A 448 4.09 -8.36 -6.58
CA PRO A 448 3.01 -7.59 -7.20
C PRO A 448 3.37 -7.09 -8.60
N LEU A 449 4.65 -6.81 -8.89
CA LEU A 449 5.08 -6.41 -10.23
C LEU A 449 4.99 -7.57 -11.21
N GLU A 450 5.34 -8.80 -10.81
CA GLU A 450 5.19 -9.98 -11.68
C GLU A 450 3.73 -10.22 -12.05
N VAL A 451 2.81 -10.06 -11.09
CA VAL A 451 1.37 -10.17 -11.35
C VAL A 451 0.91 -9.09 -12.33
N LEU A 452 1.36 -7.86 -12.15
CA LEU A 452 1.01 -6.75 -13.04
C LEU A 452 1.60 -6.89 -14.43
N GLU A 453 2.86 -7.31 -14.57
CA GLU A 453 3.49 -7.56 -15.87
C GLU A 453 2.68 -8.54 -16.70
N ARG A 454 2.33 -9.69 -16.11
CA ARG A 454 1.50 -10.68 -16.79
C ARG A 454 0.13 -10.14 -17.20
N TRP A 455 -0.45 -9.27 -16.38
CA TRP A 455 -1.75 -8.69 -16.67
C TRP A 455 -1.68 -7.58 -17.72
N VAL A 456 -0.74 -6.65 -17.57
CA VAL A 456 -0.57 -5.49 -18.48
C VAL A 456 -0.03 -5.93 -19.84
N GLU A 457 1.03 -6.75 -19.86
CA GLU A 457 1.80 -7.05 -21.06
C GLU A 457 1.33 -8.29 -21.79
N GLU A 458 0.83 -9.30 -21.05
CA GLU A 458 0.39 -10.57 -21.63
C GLU A 458 -1.14 -10.73 -21.62
N GLY A 459 -1.89 -9.79 -21.03
CA GLY A 459 -3.35 -9.86 -20.89
C GLY A 459 -3.84 -10.95 -19.93
N ARG A 460 -2.96 -11.52 -19.12
CA ARG A 460 -3.28 -12.58 -18.16
C ARG A 460 -3.87 -12.01 -16.88
N THR A 461 -5.18 -11.89 -16.86
CA THR A 461 -5.92 -11.36 -15.71
C THR A 461 -5.74 -12.24 -14.47
N PRO A 462 -5.34 -11.69 -13.30
CA PRO A 462 -5.19 -12.47 -12.09
C PRO A 462 -6.57 -12.79 -11.48
N GLU A 463 -6.97 -14.07 -11.49
CA GLU A 463 -8.17 -14.56 -10.82
C GLU A 463 -7.87 -15.01 -9.38
N GLN A 464 -6.61 -15.26 -9.08
CA GLN A 464 -6.09 -15.60 -7.76
C GLN A 464 -4.65 -15.14 -7.59
N LEU A 465 -4.24 -14.90 -6.35
CA LEU A 465 -2.82 -14.77 -5.99
C LEU A 465 -2.33 -16.09 -5.42
N THR A 466 -1.11 -16.46 -5.77
CA THR A 466 -0.42 -17.61 -5.18
C THR A 466 0.77 -17.11 -4.38
N LEU A 467 0.68 -17.26 -3.07
CA LEU A 467 1.72 -16.87 -2.13
C LEU A 467 2.50 -18.11 -1.69
N LYS A 468 3.80 -17.96 -1.45
CA LYS A 468 4.68 -19.04 -0.97
C LYS A 468 5.33 -18.64 0.34
N SER A 469 5.56 -19.60 1.23
CA SER A 469 6.44 -19.39 2.39
C SER A 469 7.90 -19.27 1.96
N ARG A 470 8.73 -18.64 2.81
CA ARG A 470 10.18 -18.43 2.52
C ARG A 470 10.96 -19.74 2.34
N ASP A 471 10.54 -20.77 3.03
CA ASP A 471 11.10 -22.14 2.90
C ASP A 471 10.47 -22.94 1.76
N GLY A 472 9.47 -22.40 1.08
CA GLY A 472 8.71 -23.07 0.02
C GLY A 472 7.78 -24.20 0.48
N ALA A 473 7.67 -24.44 1.80
CA ALA A 473 6.91 -25.55 2.35
C ALA A 473 5.39 -25.32 2.29
N GLN A 474 4.97 -24.05 2.27
CA GLN A 474 3.55 -23.70 2.25
C GLN A 474 3.20 -22.87 1.02
N THR A 475 1.98 -23.05 0.56
CA THR A 475 1.37 -22.26 -0.51
C THR A 475 -0.03 -21.84 -0.07
N LEU A 476 -0.30 -20.54 -0.19
CA LEU A 476 -1.63 -19.96 0.03
C LEU A 476 -2.17 -19.47 -1.31
N VAL A 477 -3.36 -19.92 -1.68
CA VAL A 477 -4.08 -19.42 -2.86
C VAL A 477 -5.20 -18.52 -2.37
N VAL A 478 -5.16 -17.28 -2.82
CA VAL A 478 -6.13 -16.24 -2.45
C VAL A 478 -6.93 -15.89 -3.70
N PRO A 479 -8.22 -16.23 -3.76
CA PRO A 479 -9.06 -15.83 -4.89
C PRO A 479 -9.29 -14.31 -4.86
N LYS A 480 -9.64 -13.74 -6.00
CA LYS A 480 -10.17 -12.37 -6.05
C LYS A 480 -11.48 -12.31 -5.25
N ARG A 481 -11.71 -11.14 -4.65
CA ARG A 481 -12.94 -10.86 -3.93
C ARG A 481 -14.12 -10.66 -4.88
#